data_53b79a6cc9f4276b2616c2046eca259e
#
_entry.id   53b79a6cc9f4276b2616c2046eca259e
#
_cell.length_a   1.000
_cell.length_b   1.000
_cell.length_c   1.000
_cell.angle_alpha   90.00
_cell.angle_beta   90.00
_cell.angle_gamma   90.00
#
_symmetry.space_group_name_H-M   'P 1'
#
loop_
_entity.id
_entity.type
_entity.pdbx_description
1 polymer ?
#
loop_
_entity_poly.entity_id
_entity_poly.type
_entity_poly.pdbx_seq_one_letter_code
_entity_poly.pdbx_strand_id
1 'polypeptide(L)'
;MKKYLYPTNICLPDFSRVDGQKWASVACDQFTSQPEYWAAAREFVGDMPSTLDLMLPEAYLDRKEELIPVINDHTKKYLSDVLVEHKDSMIYLERVQSDGRVRNGIIGAIDLEEYDYRRGATTCTRATEGTVLERIPPRVAIRRDAVIEMPHIMILIDDPDKTVIEPVAQKAKQYKLAYDFDLMAGGGHATGYFIDKEDFDGINEALSALATPDAMMKKYGVDAPALLFAIGDGNHSLATAKSLYEEIKAEIGEEAAKDHPARYALCEIVNLHDEALDFEPIYRVIFGVEPEKFVAEFEDYLGSLDGDADEQSFEIVFGDECKKFIARTPTAQLAVGTAQNFIDEYLKTHPSAAVDYIHGVEVTKNLAKKENAVGLLFDGMEKNMLYKTVICDGALPRKTFSMGHAEDKRYYIECRKIR
;
A
#
# COMPACT_ATOMS: atom_id res chain seq x y z
N MET A 1 -1.44 28.80 1.56
CA MET A 1 -1.17 27.55 2.29
C MET A 1 -0.73 26.48 1.30
N LYS A 2 0.25 25.62 1.63
CA LYS A 2 0.62 24.47 0.79
C LYS A 2 -0.51 23.45 0.84
N LYS A 3 -0.94 22.97 -0.32
CA LYS A 3 -1.90 21.88 -0.41
C LYS A 3 -1.14 20.55 -0.50
N TYR A 4 -1.65 19.54 0.16
CA TYR A 4 -1.10 18.18 0.16
C TYR A 4 -2.06 17.18 -0.46
N LEU A 5 -3.37 17.39 -0.24
CA LEU A 5 -4.44 16.63 -0.87
C LEU A 5 -5.26 17.56 -1.76
N TYR A 6 -5.46 17.15 -3.00
CA TYR A 6 -6.12 17.95 -4.02
C TYR A 6 -7.47 17.34 -4.39
N PRO A 7 -8.52 18.16 -4.51
CA PRO A 7 -9.74 17.74 -5.20
C PRO A 7 -9.41 17.44 -6.66
N THR A 8 -10.13 16.49 -7.22
CA THR A 8 -9.93 16.11 -8.62
C THR A 8 -11.26 15.76 -9.29
N ASN A 9 -11.23 15.57 -10.60
CA ASN A 9 -12.40 15.11 -11.33
C ASN A 9 -12.54 13.59 -11.16
N ILE A 10 -13.39 13.18 -10.25
CA ILE A 10 -13.67 11.76 -9.97
C ILE A 10 -14.75 11.26 -10.93
N CYS A 11 -14.49 10.15 -11.60
CA CYS A 11 -15.47 9.47 -12.44
C CYS A 11 -16.03 8.26 -11.70
N LEU A 12 -17.36 8.20 -11.62
CA LEU A 12 -18.12 7.08 -11.06
C LEU A 12 -19.18 6.62 -12.06
N PRO A 13 -19.58 5.34 -12.05
CA PRO A 13 -20.76 4.95 -12.82
C PRO A 13 -22.02 5.60 -12.24
N ASP A 14 -23.06 5.69 -13.07
CA ASP A 14 -24.40 6.01 -12.57
C ASP A 14 -24.96 4.80 -11.83
N PHE A 15 -24.82 4.77 -10.52
CA PHE A 15 -25.30 3.67 -9.66
C PHE A 15 -26.83 3.51 -9.62
N SER A 16 -27.60 4.38 -10.24
CA SER A 16 -29.01 4.11 -10.51
C SER A 16 -29.22 3.09 -11.64
N ARG A 17 -28.21 2.85 -12.45
CA ARG A 17 -28.22 1.99 -13.63
C ARG A 17 -27.20 0.84 -13.56
N VAL A 18 -26.17 1.01 -12.76
CA VAL A 18 -25.07 0.05 -12.60
C VAL A 18 -25.08 -0.49 -11.18
N ASP A 19 -25.11 -1.81 -11.05
CA ASP A 19 -25.03 -2.50 -9.77
C ASP A 19 -23.62 -2.30 -9.16
N GLY A 20 -23.55 -1.64 -7.98
CA GLY A 20 -22.29 -1.32 -7.32
C GLY A 20 -21.49 -2.55 -6.91
N GLN A 21 -22.14 -3.64 -6.49
CA GLN A 21 -21.48 -4.88 -6.14
C GLN A 21 -20.81 -5.54 -7.35
N LYS A 22 -21.43 -5.43 -8.53
CA LYS A 22 -20.85 -5.93 -9.78
C LYS A 22 -19.83 -4.99 -10.38
N TRP A 23 -19.93 -3.68 -10.06
CA TRP A 23 -18.97 -2.69 -10.51
C TRP A 23 -17.61 -2.87 -9.85
N ALA A 24 -17.56 -2.91 -8.52
CA ALA A 24 -16.34 -2.83 -7.75
C ALA A 24 -15.60 -4.17 -7.66
N SER A 25 -14.38 -4.25 -8.19
CA SER A 25 -13.49 -5.41 -8.04
C SER A 25 -12.29 -5.11 -7.14
N VAL A 26 -11.73 -6.13 -6.50
CA VAL A 26 -10.53 -6.00 -5.68
C VAL A 26 -9.32 -5.60 -6.52
N ALA A 27 -8.28 -5.04 -5.90
CA ALA A 27 -7.04 -4.64 -6.54
C ALA A 27 -6.40 -5.76 -7.37
N CYS A 28 -5.89 -5.41 -8.56
CA CYS A 28 -5.42 -6.35 -9.59
C CYS A 28 -4.22 -7.21 -9.18
N ASP A 29 -3.50 -6.82 -8.13
CA ASP A 29 -2.33 -7.51 -7.58
C ASP A 29 -2.69 -8.53 -6.49
N GLN A 30 -3.99 -8.71 -6.21
CA GLN A 30 -4.47 -9.74 -5.30
C GLN A 30 -4.79 -11.03 -6.08
N PHE A 31 -4.85 -12.17 -5.38
CA PHE A 31 -5.19 -13.48 -5.96
C PHE A 31 -4.38 -13.83 -7.22
N THR A 32 -3.09 -13.46 -7.25
CA THR A 32 -2.20 -13.62 -8.42
C THR A 32 -1.97 -15.07 -8.81
N SER A 33 -2.05 -16.00 -7.85
CA SER A 33 -1.90 -17.44 -8.06
C SER A 33 -3.25 -18.20 -8.05
N GLN A 34 -4.36 -17.47 -8.13
CA GLN A 34 -5.73 -18.00 -8.03
C GLN A 34 -6.59 -17.51 -9.20
N PRO A 35 -6.33 -17.95 -10.43
CA PRO A 35 -7.12 -17.54 -11.60
C PRO A 35 -8.61 -17.89 -11.48
N GLU A 36 -8.96 -18.91 -10.69
CA GLU A 36 -10.33 -19.30 -10.37
C GLU A 36 -11.11 -18.19 -9.64
N TYR A 37 -10.46 -17.38 -8.81
CA TYR A 37 -11.09 -16.20 -8.19
C TYR A 37 -11.59 -15.23 -9.27
N TRP A 38 -10.71 -14.89 -10.22
CA TRP A 38 -11.03 -13.95 -11.29
C TRP A 38 -12.09 -14.50 -12.26
N ALA A 39 -12.08 -15.82 -12.50
CA ALA A 39 -13.11 -16.49 -13.30
C ALA A 39 -14.49 -16.41 -12.60
N ALA A 40 -14.55 -16.70 -11.30
CA ALA A 40 -15.77 -16.59 -10.51
C ALA A 40 -16.29 -15.15 -10.42
N ALA A 41 -15.40 -14.15 -10.25
CA ALA A 41 -15.76 -12.73 -10.28
C ALA A 41 -16.35 -12.33 -11.63
N ARG A 42 -15.78 -12.80 -12.74
CA ARG A 42 -16.32 -12.57 -14.10
C ARG A 42 -17.69 -13.21 -14.30
N GLU A 43 -17.88 -14.43 -13.82
CA GLU A 43 -19.18 -15.11 -13.88
C GLU A 43 -20.25 -14.36 -13.07
N PHE A 44 -19.90 -13.88 -11.86
CA PHE A 44 -20.79 -13.10 -11.02
C PHE A 44 -21.22 -11.78 -11.70
N VAL A 45 -20.28 -11.08 -12.32
CA VAL A 45 -20.55 -9.81 -13.03
C VAL A 45 -21.43 -10.05 -14.25
N GLY A 46 -21.19 -11.10 -15.03
CA GLY A 46 -21.87 -11.36 -16.29
C GLY A 46 -21.64 -10.23 -17.30
N ASP A 47 -22.70 -9.73 -17.94
CA ASP A 47 -22.66 -8.68 -18.95
C ASP A 47 -22.77 -7.26 -18.36
N MET A 48 -22.78 -7.11 -17.04
CA MET A 48 -22.88 -5.79 -16.41
C MET A 48 -21.53 -5.05 -16.47
N PRO A 49 -21.56 -3.70 -16.58
CA PRO A 49 -20.34 -2.90 -16.49
C PRO A 49 -19.61 -3.14 -15.15
N SER A 50 -18.28 -3.30 -15.25
CA SER A 50 -17.44 -3.59 -14.09
C SER A 50 -16.02 -3.03 -14.28
N THR A 51 -15.35 -2.74 -13.18
CA THR A 51 -13.91 -2.43 -13.18
C THR A 51 -13.05 -3.61 -13.65
N LEU A 52 -13.59 -4.84 -13.66
CA LEU A 52 -12.94 -5.99 -14.30
C LEU A 52 -12.70 -5.79 -15.81
N ASP A 53 -13.46 -4.93 -16.47
CA ASP A 53 -13.28 -4.59 -17.91
C ASP A 53 -12.23 -3.50 -18.11
N LEU A 54 -11.81 -2.83 -17.05
CA LEU A 54 -10.94 -1.64 -17.07
C LEU A 54 -9.55 -1.91 -16.52
N MET A 55 -9.28 -3.11 -16.00
CA MET A 55 -8.00 -3.45 -15.39
C MET A 55 -7.50 -4.82 -15.85
N LEU A 56 -6.20 -5.05 -15.72
CA LEU A 56 -5.56 -6.33 -15.99
C LEU A 56 -5.16 -6.99 -14.66
N PRO A 57 -5.82 -8.08 -14.22
CA PRO A 57 -5.36 -8.84 -13.06
C PRO A 57 -3.94 -9.36 -13.26
N GLU A 58 -3.08 -9.27 -12.25
CA GLU A 58 -1.71 -9.79 -12.34
C GLU A 58 -1.64 -11.30 -12.62
N ALA A 59 -2.69 -12.04 -12.27
CA ALA A 59 -2.85 -13.44 -12.67
C ALA A 59 -2.85 -13.69 -14.19
N TYR A 60 -3.08 -12.65 -15.00
CA TYR A 60 -3.15 -12.72 -16.47
C TYR A 60 -2.11 -11.85 -17.18
N LEU A 61 -1.01 -11.48 -16.50
CA LEU A 61 0.06 -10.66 -17.09
C LEU A 61 0.73 -11.27 -18.32
N ASP A 62 0.73 -12.58 -18.42
CA ASP A 62 1.19 -13.33 -19.61
C ASP A 62 0.35 -13.06 -20.86
N ARG A 63 -0.92 -12.63 -20.70
CA ARG A 63 -1.86 -12.30 -21.76
C ARG A 63 -2.00 -10.78 -22.03
N LYS A 64 -1.10 -9.97 -21.51
CA LYS A 64 -1.18 -8.50 -21.58
C LYS A 64 -1.34 -7.97 -23.02
N GLU A 65 -0.62 -8.55 -23.98
CA GLU A 65 -0.66 -8.12 -25.39
C GLU A 65 -2.06 -8.30 -26.03
N GLU A 66 -2.80 -9.32 -25.58
CA GLU A 66 -4.18 -9.58 -26.00
C GLU A 66 -5.18 -8.68 -25.29
N LEU A 67 -5.01 -8.50 -23.95
CA LEU A 67 -6.02 -7.91 -23.08
C LEU A 67 -5.96 -6.38 -23.05
N ILE A 68 -4.78 -5.76 -23.14
CA ILE A 68 -4.65 -4.29 -23.08
C ILE A 68 -5.49 -3.57 -24.15
N PRO A 69 -5.49 -3.99 -25.43
CA PRO A 69 -6.35 -3.34 -26.42
C PRO A 69 -7.84 -3.41 -26.06
N VAL A 70 -8.29 -4.55 -25.54
CA VAL A 70 -9.69 -4.76 -25.12
C VAL A 70 -10.05 -3.85 -23.95
N ILE A 71 -9.17 -3.74 -22.94
CA ILE A 71 -9.33 -2.85 -21.79
C ILE A 71 -9.43 -1.38 -22.27
N ASN A 72 -8.57 -0.97 -23.19
CA ASN A 72 -8.58 0.39 -23.71
C ASN A 72 -9.88 0.72 -24.49
N ASP A 73 -10.43 -0.25 -25.21
CA ASP A 73 -11.71 -0.07 -25.92
C ASP A 73 -12.89 -0.02 -24.94
N HIS A 74 -12.89 -0.87 -23.90
CA HIS A 74 -13.88 -0.77 -22.82
C HIS A 74 -13.77 0.57 -22.09
N THR A 75 -12.57 1.05 -21.82
CA THR A 75 -12.36 2.36 -21.19
C THR A 75 -13.00 3.50 -21.99
N LYS A 76 -12.80 3.54 -23.32
CA LYS A 76 -13.41 4.55 -24.19
C LYS A 76 -14.94 4.47 -24.14
N LYS A 77 -15.49 3.25 -24.24
CA LYS A 77 -16.92 3.02 -24.14
C LYS A 77 -17.50 3.46 -22.80
N TYR A 78 -16.81 3.12 -21.68
CA TYR A 78 -17.29 3.47 -20.35
C TYR A 78 -17.22 4.97 -20.08
N LEU A 79 -16.24 5.67 -20.61
CA LEU A 79 -16.15 7.13 -20.55
C LEU A 79 -17.31 7.83 -21.27
N SER A 80 -17.89 7.22 -22.33
CA SER A 80 -19.04 7.78 -23.05
C SER A 80 -20.39 7.39 -22.45
N ASP A 81 -20.52 6.15 -21.95
CA ASP A 81 -21.84 5.53 -21.71
C ASP A 81 -22.11 5.19 -20.25
N VAL A 82 -21.08 5.02 -19.43
CA VAL A 82 -21.19 4.47 -18.07
C VAL A 82 -20.74 5.46 -17.01
N LEU A 83 -19.61 6.13 -17.22
CA LEU A 83 -18.97 6.98 -16.22
C LEU A 83 -19.50 8.42 -16.26
N VAL A 84 -19.81 8.94 -15.08
CA VAL A 84 -20.19 10.35 -14.86
C VAL A 84 -19.03 11.05 -14.14
N GLU A 85 -18.59 12.19 -14.67
CA GLU A 85 -17.52 12.99 -14.10
C GLU A 85 -18.05 13.97 -13.04
N HIS A 86 -17.53 13.83 -11.82
CA HIS A 86 -17.79 14.73 -10.69
C HIS A 86 -16.58 15.67 -10.52
N LYS A 87 -16.75 16.94 -10.90
CA LYS A 87 -15.66 17.93 -10.93
C LYS A 87 -15.26 18.39 -9.54
N ASP A 88 -13.95 18.61 -9.35
CA ASP A 88 -13.36 19.17 -8.13
C ASP A 88 -13.88 18.49 -6.87
N SER A 89 -13.77 17.18 -6.82
CA SER A 89 -14.36 16.36 -5.76
C SER A 89 -13.29 15.66 -4.92
N MET A 90 -13.62 15.45 -3.66
CA MET A 90 -13.03 14.47 -2.75
C MET A 90 -14.17 13.60 -2.20
N ILE A 91 -13.86 12.35 -1.83
CA ILE A 91 -14.84 11.43 -1.25
C ILE A 91 -14.34 10.98 0.12
N TYR A 92 -15.21 11.05 1.12
CA TYR A 92 -15.03 10.34 2.38
C TYR A 92 -15.57 8.93 2.21
N LEU A 93 -14.79 7.93 2.61
CA LEU A 93 -15.09 6.51 2.48
C LEU A 93 -15.20 5.85 3.85
N GLU A 94 -16.33 5.20 4.11
CA GLU A 94 -16.51 4.19 5.16
C GLU A 94 -16.39 2.80 4.53
N ARG A 95 -15.35 2.06 4.88
CA ARG A 95 -15.07 0.72 4.37
C ARG A 95 -15.27 -0.32 5.47
N VAL A 96 -16.40 -0.99 5.49
CA VAL A 96 -16.61 -2.15 6.37
C VAL A 96 -15.84 -3.33 5.81
N GLN A 97 -14.89 -3.85 6.58
CA GLN A 97 -14.04 -4.99 6.21
C GLN A 97 -14.76 -6.32 6.41
N SER A 98 -14.14 -7.40 5.98
CA SER A 98 -14.68 -8.76 6.08
C SER A 98 -14.96 -9.21 7.53
N ASP A 99 -14.22 -8.67 8.49
CA ASP A 99 -14.38 -8.90 9.93
C ASP A 99 -15.37 -7.95 10.63
N GLY A 100 -15.97 -7.02 9.87
CA GLY A 100 -16.96 -6.04 10.34
C GLY A 100 -16.38 -4.76 10.93
N ARG A 101 -15.05 -4.60 11.01
CA ARG A 101 -14.43 -3.33 11.40
C ARG A 101 -14.56 -2.29 10.29
N VAL A 102 -14.62 -1.02 10.67
CA VAL A 102 -14.81 0.08 9.73
C VAL A 102 -13.52 0.88 9.59
N ARG A 103 -12.95 0.87 8.40
CA ARG A 103 -11.85 1.74 8.01
C ARG A 103 -12.38 3.01 7.40
N ASN A 104 -11.85 4.15 7.84
CA ASN A 104 -12.23 5.47 7.36
C ASN A 104 -11.12 6.05 6.49
N GLY A 105 -11.49 6.62 5.35
CA GLY A 105 -10.53 7.19 4.42
C GLY A 105 -11.05 8.44 3.70
N ILE A 106 -10.12 9.19 3.12
CA ILE A 106 -10.44 10.29 2.21
C ILE A 106 -9.81 9.99 0.85
N ILE A 107 -10.63 10.00 -0.20
CA ILE A 107 -10.19 9.83 -1.57
C ILE A 107 -9.98 11.20 -2.19
N GLY A 108 -8.77 11.44 -2.66
CA GLY A 108 -8.33 12.65 -3.32
C GLY A 108 -7.07 12.40 -4.14
N ALA A 109 -6.47 13.43 -4.68
CA ALA A 109 -5.26 13.31 -5.46
C ALA A 109 -4.04 13.90 -4.74
N ILE A 110 -2.90 13.23 -4.87
CA ILE A 110 -1.60 13.76 -4.43
C ILE A 110 -0.76 14.22 -5.61
N ASP A 111 0.12 15.19 -5.38
CA ASP A 111 1.06 15.70 -6.38
C ASP A 111 2.29 14.79 -6.48
N LEU A 112 2.53 14.20 -7.62
CA LEU A 112 3.67 13.32 -7.87
C LEU A 112 5.03 14.06 -7.83
N GLU A 113 5.06 15.39 -7.94
CA GLU A 113 6.30 16.16 -7.70
C GLU A 113 6.77 16.09 -6.23
N GLU A 114 5.84 15.84 -5.30
CA GLU A 114 6.12 15.69 -3.87
C GLU A 114 6.37 14.22 -3.47
N TYR A 115 6.46 13.30 -4.44
CA TYR A 115 6.69 11.87 -4.23
C TYR A 115 8.03 11.40 -4.80
N ASP A 116 8.77 10.66 -3.97
CA ASP A 116 9.95 9.92 -4.39
C ASP A 116 9.93 8.51 -3.79
N TYR A 117 10.08 7.50 -4.64
CA TYR A 117 10.09 6.08 -4.24
C TYR A 117 11.49 5.52 -3.98
N ARG A 118 12.54 6.32 -4.13
CA ARG A 118 13.91 5.89 -3.86
C ARG A 118 14.13 5.77 -2.36
N ARG A 119 14.88 4.76 -1.96
CA ARG A 119 15.29 4.61 -0.56
C ARG A 119 16.06 5.85 -0.09
N GLY A 120 15.72 6.34 1.09
CA GLY A 120 16.33 7.55 1.66
C GLY A 120 15.83 8.87 1.05
N ALA A 121 14.72 8.85 0.31
CA ALA A 121 14.06 10.06 -0.18
C ALA A 121 13.72 11.01 0.96
N THR A 122 13.68 12.32 0.64
CA THR A 122 13.41 13.41 1.62
C THR A 122 12.12 14.18 1.31
N THR A 123 11.38 13.76 0.30
CA THR A 123 10.07 14.32 -0.05
C THR A 123 9.03 14.06 1.04
N CYS A 124 7.94 14.83 1.07
CA CYS A 124 6.90 14.64 2.07
C CYS A 124 6.04 13.37 1.83
N THR A 125 6.10 12.80 0.63
CA THR A 125 5.49 11.50 0.29
C THR A 125 6.59 10.51 -0.05
N ARG A 126 6.63 9.38 0.65
CA ARG A 126 7.69 8.36 0.45
C ARG A 126 7.11 6.95 0.39
N ALA A 127 7.78 6.09 -0.39
CA ALA A 127 7.53 4.65 -0.34
C ALA A 127 7.94 4.09 1.04
N THR A 128 7.16 3.16 1.55
CA THR A 128 7.48 2.45 2.80
C THR A 128 8.39 1.26 2.56
N GLU A 129 8.30 0.62 1.41
CA GLU A 129 9.13 -0.52 1.02
C GLU A 129 10.06 -0.18 -0.13
N GLY A 130 11.17 -0.90 -0.25
CA GLY A 130 12.07 -0.79 -1.39
C GLY A 130 11.34 -1.14 -2.69
N THR A 131 11.24 -0.18 -3.60
CA THR A 131 10.63 -0.38 -4.91
C THR A 131 11.53 -1.25 -5.78
N VAL A 132 10.99 -2.37 -6.28
CA VAL A 132 11.68 -3.25 -7.22
C VAL A 132 11.63 -2.60 -8.61
N LEU A 133 12.74 -1.96 -9.01
CA LEU A 133 12.82 -1.13 -10.23
C LEU A 133 12.47 -1.91 -11.50
N GLU A 134 12.83 -3.19 -11.57
CA GLU A 134 12.55 -4.08 -12.71
C GLU A 134 11.04 -4.30 -12.92
N ARG A 135 10.22 -4.08 -11.91
CA ARG A 135 8.76 -4.21 -11.99
C ARG A 135 8.07 -2.96 -12.56
N ILE A 136 8.77 -1.82 -12.64
CA ILE A 136 8.19 -0.56 -13.10
C ILE A 136 7.96 -0.55 -14.62
N PRO A 137 8.96 -0.85 -15.50
CA PRO A 137 8.80 -0.70 -16.94
C PRO A 137 7.62 -1.48 -17.55
N PRO A 138 7.34 -2.74 -17.19
CA PRO A 138 6.16 -3.45 -17.71
C PRO A 138 4.84 -2.78 -17.33
N ARG A 139 4.75 -2.21 -16.12
CA ARG A 139 3.55 -1.52 -15.64
C ARG A 139 3.38 -0.14 -16.28
N VAL A 140 4.48 0.57 -16.51
CA VAL A 140 4.47 1.83 -17.28
C VAL A 140 3.98 1.58 -18.71
N ALA A 141 4.40 0.49 -19.34
CA ALA A 141 3.92 0.13 -20.69
C ALA A 141 2.41 -0.09 -20.72
N ILE A 142 1.83 -0.74 -19.69
CA ILE A 142 0.36 -0.89 -19.56
C ILE A 142 -0.32 0.47 -19.39
N ARG A 143 0.25 1.33 -18.50
CA ARG A 143 -0.34 2.63 -18.15
C ARG A 143 -0.17 3.69 -19.24
N ARG A 144 0.83 3.53 -20.13
CA ARG A 144 1.20 4.55 -21.14
C ARG A 144 0.03 4.96 -22.04
N ASP A 145 -0.81 4.01 -22.43
CA ASP A 145 -1.96 4.27 -23.31
C ASP A 145 -3.29 4.38 -22.54
N ALA A 146 -3.25 4.26 -21.22
CA ALA A 146 -4.44 4.40 -20.40
C ALA A 146 -4.93 5.85 -20.37
N VAL A 147 -6.24 6.03 -20.53
CA VAL A 147 -6.91 7.34 -20.47
C VAL A 147 -7.36 7.66 -19.04
N ILE A 148 -7.66 6.63 -18.26
CA ILE A 148 -8.07 6.73 -16.85
C ILE A 148 -7.11 5.97 -15.96
N GLU A 149 -7.11 6.33 -14.69
CA GLU A 149 -6.57 5.51 -13.61
C GLU A 149 -7.68 5.09 -12.65
N MET A 150 -7.50 3.93 -12.07
CA MET A 150 -8.28 3.44 -10.92
C MET A 150 -7.31 3.20 -9.77
N PRO A 151 -7.51 3.83 -8.61
CA PRO A 151 -6.55 3.69 -7.53
C PRO A 151 -6.79 2.41 -6.72
N HIS A 152 -5.73 1.69 -6.41
CA HIS A 152 -5.65 0.83 -5.24
C HIS A 152 -4.59 1.31 -4.24
N ILE A 153 -4.11 2.54 -4.44
CA ILE A 153 -3.09 3.18 -3.62
C ILE A 153 -3.71 3.62 -2.30
N MET A 154 -3.18 3.10 -1.21
CA MET A 154 -3.51 3.50 0.15
C MET A 154 -2.33 4.21 0.77
N ILE A 155 -2.57 5.44 1.23
CA ILE A 155 -1.58 6.32 1.84
C ILE A 155 -1.90 6.47 3.32
N LEU A 156 -0.91 6.28 4.15
CA LEU A 156 -1.03 6.45 5.59
C LEU A 156 -0.64 7.87 6.00
N ILE A 157 -1.36 8.41 6.98
CA ILE A 157 -0.97 9.59 7.76
C ILE A 157 -0.79 9.18 9.22
N ASP A 158 0.20 9.75 9.90
CA ASP A 158 0.41 9.53 11.33
C ASP A 158 -0.27 10.64 12.13
N ASP A 159 -1.56 10.46 12.39
CA ASP A 159 -2.43 11.42 13.10
C ASP A 159 -3.05 10.79 14.35
N PRO A 160 -2.28 10.64 15.47
CA PRO A 160 -2.79 10.06 16.70
C PRO A 160 -3.88 10.92 17.36
N ASP A 161 -3.89 12.23 17.10
CA ASP A 161 -4.88 13.17 17.64
C ASP A 161 -6.18 13.20 16.82
N LYS A 162 -6.26 12.43 15.71
CA LYS A 162 -7.46 12.24 14.87
C LYS A 162 -8.02 13.57 14.35
N THR A 163 -7.15 14.41 13.77
CA THR A 163 -7.47 15.78 13.36
C THR A 163 -7.82 15.93 11.89
N VAL A 164 -7.54 14.93 11.04
CA VAL A 164 -7.72 15.00 9.57
C VAL A 164 -9.00 14.31 9.13
N ILE A 165 -9.09 12.98 9.32
CA ILE A 165 -10.17 12.14 8.74
C ILE A 165 -11.41 12.15 9.64
N GLU A 166 -11.23 12.06 10.94
CA GLU A 166 -12.31 11.88 11.89
C GLU A 166 -13.26 13.10 11.98
N PRO A 167 -12.82 14.37 11.84
CA PRO A 167 -13.73 15.50 11.73
C PRO A 167 -14.61 15.45 10.46
N VAL A 168 -14.09 14.90 9.35
CA VAL A 168 -14.85 14.67 8.12
C VAL A 168 -15.88 13.55 8.34
N ALA A 169 -15.47 12.45 8.99
CA ALA A 169 -16.32 11.34 9.36
C ALA A 169 -17.55 11.79 10.18
N GLN A 170 -17.36 12.70 11.14
CA GLN A 170 -18.47 13.24 11.97
C GLN A 170 -19.53 13.99 11.15
N LYS A 171 -19.13 14.53 9.99
CA LYS A 171 -20.04 15.27 9.09
C LYS A 171 -20.57 14.40 7.95
N ALA A 172 -20.09 13.17 7.78
CA ALA A 172 -20.32 12.33 6.59
C ALA A 172 -21.78 12.27 6.15
N LYS A 173 -22.70 12.05 7.10
CA LYS A 173 -24.15 11.96 6.81
C LYS A 173 -24.80 13.27 6.38
N GLN A 174 -24.09 14.39 6.44
CA GLN A 174 -24.54 15.70 5.93
C GLN A 174 -24.13 15.91 4.48
N TYR A 175 -23.12 15.18 4.01
CA TYR A 175 -22.64 15.24 2.65
C TYR A 175 -23.53 14.46 1.68
N LYS A 176 -23.39 14.79 0.41
CA LYS A 176 -24.08 14.07 -0.66
C LYS A 176 -23.52 12.65 -0.79
N LEU A 177 -24.38 11.64 -0.73
CA LEU A 177 -24.01 10.26 -0.99
C LEU A 177 -23.44 10.10 -2.41
N ALA A 178 -22.28 9.46 -2.52
CA ALA A 178 -21.65 9.09 -3.77
C ALA A 178 -22.00 7.67 -4.18
N TYR A 179 -21.90 6.73 -3.23
CA TYR A 179 -22.24 5.31 -3.41
C TYR A 179 -22.45 4.62 -2.05
N ASP A 180 -23.18 3.50 -2.08
CA ASP A 180 -23.50 2.68 -0.89
C ASP A 180 -23.88 1.28 -1.36
N PHE A 181 -22.94 0.30 -1.23
CA PHE A 181 -23.16 -1.07 -1.71
C PHE A 181 -22.20 -2.09 -1.08
N ASP A 182 -22.63 -3.36 -1.09
CA ASP A 182 -21.78 -4.47 -0.72
C ASP A 182 -20.73 -4.74 -1.80
N LEU A 183 -19.54 -5.17 -1.37
CA LEU A 183 -18.44 -5.54 -2.27
C LEU A 183 -18.54 -7.02 -2.66
N MET A 184 -18.11 -7.35 -3.89
CA MET A 184 -18.14 -8.73 -4.38
C MET A 184 -17.23 -9.65 -3.55
N ALA A 185 -17.46 -10.95 -3.66
CA ALA A 185 -16.64 -12.01 -3.06
C ALA A 185 -16.43 -11.88 -1.53
N GLY A 186 -17.44 -11.36 -0.83
CA GLY A 186 -17.36 -11.21 0.63
C GLY A 186 -16.47 -10.08 1.10
N GLY A 187 -16.11 -9.16 0.21
CA GLY A 187 -15.25 -8.02 0.51
C GLY A 187 -15.83 -7.02 1.52
N GLY A 188 -17.02 -7.24 2.10
CA GLY A 188 -17.68 -6.34 3.02
C GLY A 188 -18.47 -5.25 2.32
N HIS A 189 -18.41 -3.98 2.79
CA HIS A 189 -19.29 -2.91 2.33
C HIS A 189 -18.52 -1.59 2.14
N ALA A 190 -18.93 -0.77 1.19
CA ALA A 190 -18.35 0.55 0.93
C ALA A 190 -19.44 1.61 0.85
N THR A 191 -19.32 2.67 1.67
CA THR A 191 -20.17 3.86 1.61
C THR A 191 -19.30 5.09 1.38
N GLY A 192 -19.52 5.79 0.28
CA GLY A 192 -18.79 7.00 -0.09
C GLY A 192 -19.67 8.24 -0.05
N TYR A 193 -19.12 9.37 0.42
CA TYR A 193 -19.81 10.66 0.46
C TYR A 193 -18.93 11.75 -0.18
N PHE A 194 -19.50 12.57 -1.07
CA PHE A 194 -18.81 13.73 -1.61
C PHE A 194 -18.62 14.78 -0.52
N ILE A 195 -17.37 15.04 -0.14
CA ILE A 195 -17.03 16.07 0.85
C ILE A 195 -17.37 17.44 0.29
N ASP A 196 -18.01 18.29 1.09
CA ASP A 196 -18.32 19.66 0.69
C ASP A 196 -17.03 20.48 0.51
N LYS A 197 -17.01 21.36 -0.50
CA LYS A 197 -15.80 22.12 -0.87
C LYS A 197 -15.29 23.03 0.24
N GLU A 198 -16.16 23.47 1.11
CA GLU A 198 -15.86 24.29 2.27
C GLU A 198 -14.95 23.58 3.29
N ASP A 199 -14.94 22.24 3.29
CA ASP A 199 -14.11 21.43 4.19
C ASP A 199 -12.70 21.12 3.61
N PHE A 200 -12.46 21.35 2.32
CA PHE A 200 -11.17 21.02 1.66
C PHE A 200 -9.97 21.77 2.26
N ASP A 201 -10.15 23.04 2.60
CA ASP A 201 -9.07 23.84 3.17
C ASP A 201 -8.78 23.39 4.61
N GLY A 202 -9.79 23.02 5.40
CA GLY A 202 -9.63 22.49 6.75
C GLY A 202 -8.85 21.15 6.76
N ILE A 203 -9.12 20.26 5.79
CA ILE A 203 -8.35 19.02 5.62
C ILE A 203 -6.87 19.35 5.35
N ASN A 204 -6.59 20.28 4.44
CA ASN A 204 -5.21 20.67 4.13
C ASN A 204 -4.51 21.42 5.27
N GLU A 205 -5.25 22.18 6.07
CA GLU A 205 -4.73 22.81 7.31
C GLU A 205 -4.28 21.75 8.32
N ALA A 206 -5.13 20.75 8.57
CA ALA A 206 -4.80 19.64 9.47
C ALA A 206 -3.60 18.83 8.95
N LEU A 207 -3.56 18.48 7.66
CA LEU A 207 -2.40 17.82 7.05
C LEU A 207 -1.12 18.65 7.15
N SER A 208 -1.22 19.98 6.97
CA SER A 208 -0.07 20.88 7.11
C SER A 208 0.49 20.91 8.53
N ALA A 209 -0.37 20.80 9.54
CA ALA A 209 0.06 20.75 10.94
C ALA A 209 0.86 19.48 11.25
N LEU A 210 0.54 18.35 10.61
CA LEU A 210 1.30 17.10 10.74
C LEU A 210 2.68 17.14 10.08
N ALA A 211 2.89 18.01 9.10
CA ALA A 211 4.10 18.09 8.26
C ALA A 211 5.09 19.16 8.71
N THR A 212 5.01 19.63 9.96
CA THR A 212 5.94 20.65 10.47
C THR A 212 7.21 20.01 11.03
N PRO A 213 8.39 20.70 10.99
CA PRO A 213 9.61 20.23 11.64
C PRO A 213 9.40 19.96 13.14
N ASP A 214 8.63 20.81 13.83
CA ASP A 214 8.32 20.64 15.25
C ASP A 214 7.50 19.35 15.50
N ALA A 215 6.55 19.03 14.61
CA ALA A 215 5.80 17.78 14.70
C ALA A 215 6.71 16.56 14.50
N MET A 216 7.66 16.60 13.56
CA MET A 216 8.65 15.55 13.34
C MET A 216 9.53 15.33 14.57
N MET A 217 10.09 16.42 15.13
CA MET A 217 10.91 16.36 16.34
C MET A 217 10.12 15.83 17.54
N LYS A 218 8.88 16.31 17.73
CA LYS A 218 8.02 15.90 18.86
C LYS A 218 7.65 14.42 18.77
N LYS A 219 7.32 13.91 17.55
CA LYS A 219 6.84 12.55 17.36
C LYS A 219 7.97 11.52 17.30
N TYR A 220 9.05 11.84 16.60
CA TYR A 220 10.08 10.84 16.25
C TYR A 220 11.43 11.11 16.88
N GLY A 221 11.64 12.30 17.48
CA GLY A 221 12.91 12.70 18.09
C GLY A 221 14.03 12.94 17.08
N VAL A 222 13.70 13.19 15.81
CA VAL A 222 14.67 13.35 14.74
C VAL A 222 14.51 14.69 14.01
N ASP A 223 15.64 15.31 13.68
CA ASP A 223 15.70 16.50 12.82
C ASP A 223 15.84 16.01 11.36
N ALA A 224 14.71 15.82 10.72
CA ALA A 224 14.66 15.30 9.35
C ALA A 224 13.55 15.99 8.54
N PRO A 225 13.66 16.01 7.20
CA PRO A 225 12.60 16.49 6.33
C PRO A 225 11.28 15.76 6.61
N ALA A 226 10.19 16.54 6.68
CA ALA A 226 8.89 16.02 7.03
C ALA A 226 8.47 14.84 6.14
N LEU A 227 7.97 13.78 6.77
CA LEU A 227 7.25 12.68 6.14
C LEU A 227 5.78 12.84 6.53
N LEU A 228 4.94 13.25 5.58
CA LEU A 228 3.51 13.37 5.79
C LEU A 228 2.78 12.10 5.35
N PHE A 229 3.13 11.61 4.17
CA PHE A 229 2.48 10.51 3.50
C PHE A 229 3.41 9.32 3.35
N ALA A 230 3.07 8.21 3.99
CA ALA A 230 3.73 6.92 3.84
C ALA A 230 2.84 5.97 3.04
N ILE A 231 3.38 5.32 2.00
CA ILE A 231 2.57 4.43 1.15
C ILE A 231 2.28 3.14 1.90
N GLY A 232 1.03 2.95 2.31
CA GLY A 232 0.59 1.74 3.02
C GLY A 232 0.39 0.53 2.09
N ASP A 233 -0.17 0.79 0.90
CA ASP A 233 -0.37 -0.22 -0.14
C ASP A 233 -0.27 0.43 -1.53
N GLY A 234 0.08 -0.35 -2.56
CA GLY A 234 0.21 0.15 -3.93
C GLY A 234 1.54 0.87 -4.21
N ASN A 235 2.65 0.57 -3.49
CA ASN A 235 3.97 1.16 -3.73
C ASN A 235 4.40 1.11 -5.20
N HIS A 236 4.27 -0.05 -5.86
CA HIS A 236 4.62 -0.19 -7.28
C HIS A 236 3.67 0.56 -8.21
N SER A 237 2.39 0.67 -7.86
CA SER A 237 1.39 1.43 -8.63
C SER A 237 1.71 2.92 -8.62
N LEU A 238 2.00 3.49 -7.46
CA LEU A 238 2.35 4.91 -7.35
C LEU A 238 3.71 5.21 -8.01
N ALA A 239 4.71 4.33 -7.85
CA ALA A 239 6.00 4.45 -8.53
C ALA A 239 5.84 4.40 -10.06
N THR A 240 4.94 3.56 -10.57
CA THR A 240 4.59 3.50 -12.00
C THR A 240 3.95 4.81 -12.47
N ALA A 241 3.02 5.39 -11.68
CA ALA A 241 2.41 6.67 -12.00
C ALA A 241 3.45 7.79 -12.04
N LYS A 242 4.36 7.85 -11.08
CA LYS A 242 5.50 8.79 -11.05
C LYS A 242 6.40 8.63 -12.27
N SER A 243 6.79 7.40 -12.59
CA SER A 243 7.67 7.13 -13.74
C SER A 243 7.04 7.56 -15.06
N LEU A 244 5.74 7.28 -15.27
CA LEU A 244 5.02 7.74 -16.45
C LEU A 244 4.92 9.27 -16.50
N TYR A 245 4.66 9.92 -15.38
CA TYR A 245 4.63 11.38 -15.32
C TYR A 245 5.98 11.99 -15.69
N GLU A 246 7.10 11.42 -15.22
CA GLU A 246 8.44 11.88 -15.58
C GLU A 246 8.74 11.67 -17.09
N GLU A 247 8.27 10.56 -17.71
CA GLU A 247 8.36 10.37 -19.15
C GLU A 247 7.58 11.48 -19.91
N ILE A 248 6.34 11.75 -19.51
CA ILE A 248 5.50 12.80 -20.10
C ILE A 248 6.17 14.17 -19.91
N LYS A 249 6.65 14.48 -18.72
CA LYS A 249 7.33 15.73 -18.41
C LYS A 249 8.58 15.93 -19.27
N ALA A 250 9.36 14.88 -19.50
CA ALA A 250 10.53 14.92 -20.40
C ALA A 250 10.13 15.17 -21.86
N GLU A 251 8.96 14.67 -22.29
CA GLU A 251 8.46 14.84 -23.66
C GLU A 251 7.88 16.24 -23.92
N ILE A 252 7.01 16.74 -23.02
CA ILE A 252 6.27 18.00 -23.25
C ILE A 252 6.91 19.22 -22.58
N GLY A 253 7.93 19.02 -21.73
CA GLY A 253 8.62 20.06 -20.97
C GLY A 253 7.97 20.41 -19.64
N GLU A 254 8.76 20.97 -18.72
CA GLU A 254 8.36 21.23 -17.32
C GLU A 254 7.14 22.16 -17.21
N GLU A 255 7.08 23.23 -18.02
CA GLU A 255 5.96 24.19 -17.94
C GLU A 255 4.63 23.57 -18.36
N ALA A 256 4.60 22.80 -19.45
CA ALA A 256 3.40 22.13 -19.91
C ALA A 256 2.98 20.98 -18.97
N ALA A 257 3.94 20.33 -18.31
CA ALA A 257 3.69 19.25 -17.38
C ALA A 257 3.02 19.72 -16.08
N LYS A 258 3.16 20.99 -15.69
CA LYS A 258 2.57 21.53 -14.45
C LYS A 258 1.04 21.34 -14.38
N ASP A 259 0.37 21.50 -15.50
CA ASP A 259 -1.09 21.40 -15.59
C ASP A 259 -1.56 20.05 -16.16
N HIS A 260 -0.62 19.14 -16.45
CA HIS A 260 -0.96 17.85 -17.04
C HIS A 260 -1.64 16.92 -15.99
N PRO A 261 -2.77 16.27 -16.34
CA PRO A 261 -3.50 15.44 -15.36
C PRO A 261 -2.66 14.32 -14.74
N ALA A 262 -1.70 13.74 -15.48
CA ALA A 262 -0.81 12.69 -14.98
C ALA A 262 0.16 13.14 -13.88
N ARG A 263 0.27 14.46 -13.62
CA ARG A 263 1.02 14.99 -12.45
C ARG A 263 0.45 14.53 -11.13
N TYR A 264 -0.84 14.27 -11.10
CA TYR A 264 -1.53 13.87 -9.89
C TYR A 264 -1.86 12.38 -9.92
N ALA A 265 -1.94 11.75 -8.74
CA ALA A 265 -2.38 10.37 -8.59
C ALA A 265 -3.54 10.29 -7.60
N LEU A 266 -4.63 9.63 -8.00
CA LEU A 266 -5.77 9.38 -7.13
C LEU A 266 -5.39 8.32 -6.10
N CYS A 267 -5.71 8.55 -4.84
CA CYS A 267 -5.40 7.66 -3.72
C CYS A 267 -6.45 7.75 -2.62
N GLU A 268 -6.42 6.79 -1.71
CA GLU A 268 -7.13 6.82 -0.43
C GLU A 268 -6.14 7.17 0.67
N ILE A 269 -6.41 8.21 1.46
CA ILE A 269 -5.66 8.53 2.68
C ILE A 269 -6.37 7.90 3.86
N VAL A 270 -5.62 7.18 4.70
CA VAL A 270 -6.10 6.49 5.90
C VAL A 270 -5.22 6.87 7.10
N ASN A 271 -5.82 7.01 8.26
CA ASN A 271 -5.06 7.24 9.48
C ASN A 271 -4.37 5.94 9.92
N LEU A 272 -3.06 6.00 10.15
CA LEU A 272 -2.28 4.89 10.69
C LEU A 272 -2.88 4.32 11.99
N HIS A 273 -3.54 5.19 12.77
CA HIS A 273 -4.17 4.85 14.05
C HIS A 273 -5.63 4.38 13.91
N ASP A 274 -6.13 4.19 12.70
CA ASP A 274 -7.44 3.57 12.49
C ASP A 274 -7.45 2.14 13.08
N GLU A 275 -8.52 1.80 13.81
CA GLU A 275 -8.64 0.53 14.52
C GLU A 275 -8.84 -0.67 13.58
N ALA A 276 -9.28 -0.40 12.36
CA ALA A 276 -9.44 -1.42 11.33
C ALA A 276 -8.12 -1.77 10.61
N LEU A 277 -7.04 -1.03 10.84
CA LEU A 277 -5.72 -1.35 10.31
C LEU A 277 -4.96 -2.23 11.28
N ASP A 278 -4.72 -3.48 10.93
CA ASP A 278 -3.82 -4.38 11.64
C ASP A 278 -2.54 -4.59 10.85
N PHE A 279 -1.42 -4.60 11.56
CA PHE A 279 -0.11 -4.91 11.02
C PHE A 279 0.31 -6.30 11.49
N GLU A 280 0.01 -7.31 10.69
CA GLU A 280 0.40 -8.67 10.99
C GLU A 280 1.87 -8.91 10.61
N PRO A 281 2.73 -9.33 11.55
CA PRO A 281 4.13 -9.61 11.26
C PRO A 281 4.26 -10.76 10.27
N ILE A 282 5.19 -10.62 9.34
CA ILE A 282 5.57 -11.69 8.42
C ILE A 282 6.89 -12.26 8.92
N TYR A 283 6.88 -13.54 9.32
CA TYR A 283 8.04 -14.26 9.81
C TYR A 283 8.88 -14.85 8.67
N ARG A 284 10.01 -15.45 9.01
CA ARG A 284 10.89 -16.08 8.03
C ARG A 284 11.05 -17.56 8.35
N VAL A 285 11.00 -18.38 7.30
CA VAL A 285 11.47 -19.76 7.37
C VAL A 285 12.61 -19.91 6.38
N ILE A 286 13.74 -20.42 6.86
CA ILE A 286 14.93 -20.64 6.07
C ILE A 286 15.07 -22.14 5.87
N PHE A 287 15.09 -22.58 4.62
CA PHE A 287 15.24 -23.98 4.21
C PHE A 287 16.66 -24.23 3.68
N GLY A 288 17.07 -25.49 3.70
CA GLY A 288 18.37 -25.92 3.18
C GLY A 288 19.55 -25.53 4.08
N VAL A 289 19.29 -25.40 5.39
CA VAL A 289 20.27 -25.00 6.41
C VAL A 289 20.46 -26.09 7.46
N GLU A 290 21.66 -26.13 8.05
CA GLU A 290 21.92 -26.92 9.25
C GLU A 290 21.53 -26.08 10.47
N PRO A 291 20.49 -26.45 11.24
CA PRO A 291 19.89 -25.56 12.24
C PRO A 291 20.88 -25.04 13.30
N GLU A 292 21.72 -25.91 13.84
CA GLU A 292 22.68 -25.51 14.89
C GLU A 292 23.74 -24.52 14.36
N LYS A 293 24.19 -24.67 13.10
CA LYS A 293 25.12 -23.72 12.50
C LYS A 293 24.46 -22.38 12.23
N PHE A 294 23.23 -22.39 11.70
CA PHE A 294 22.46 -21.17 11.49
C PHE A 294 22.27 -20.39 12.79
N VAL A 295 21.94 -21.10 13.89
CA VAL A 295 21.80 -20.51 15.23
C VAL A 295 23.09 -19.86 15.68
N ALA A 296 24.24 -20.57 15.57
CA ALA A 296 25.53 -20.03 15.98
C ALA A 296 25.93 -18.78 15.17
N GLU A 297 25.75 -18.82 13.84
CA GLU A 297 26.04 -17.67 12.99
C GLU A 297 25.13 -16.48 13.26
N PHE A 298 23.85 -16.73 13.61
CA PHE A 298 22.93 -15.66 14.01
C PHE A 298 23.33 -15.03 15.34
N GLU A 299 23.75 -15.83 16.33
CA GLU A 299 24.23 -15.36 17.62
C GLU A 299 25.50 -14.50 17.46
N ASP A 300 26.47 -14.97 16.65
CA ASP A 300 27.69 -14.22 16.33
C ASP A 300 27.37 -12.90 15.62
N TYR A 301 26.42 -12.91 14.67
CA TYR A 301 25.96 -11.70 14.00
C TYR A 301 25.37 -10.71 15.00
N LEU A 302 24.47 -11.13 15.90
CA LEU A 302 23.88 -10.24 16.90
C LEU A 302 24.94 -9.64 17.82
N GLY A 303 25.98 -10.44 18.19
CA GLY A 303 27.10 -9.99 18.99
C GLY A 303 28.02 -8.99 18.30
N SER A 304 27.99 -8.91 16.97
CA SER A 304 28.79 -7.98 16.16
C SER A 304 28.13 -6.62 15.91
N LEU A 305 26.84 -6.47 16.25
CA LEU A 305 26.11 -5.23 16.02
C LEU A 305 26.59 -4.12 16.98
N ASP A 306 26.70 -2.90 16.44
CA ASP A 306 27.10 -1.69 17.19
C ASP A 306 26.25 -0.50 16.71
N GLY A 307 24.95 -0.59 16.89
CA GLY A 307 23.96 0.43 16.54
C GLY A 307 23.36 1.10 17.78
N ASP A 308 22.41 1.99 17.55
CA ASP A 308 21.75 2.83 18.55
C ASP A 308 20.20 2.64 18.62
N ALA A 309 19.69 1.66 17.87
CA ALA A 309 18.27 1.33 17.95
C ALA A 309 17.94 0.56 19.27
N ASP A 310 16.65 0.58 19.63
CA ASP A 310 16.16 -0.09 20.84
C ASP A 310 16.41 -1.60 20.79
N GLU A 311 16.58 -2.22 21.98
CA GLU A 311 16.79 -3.65 22.15
C GLU A 311 15.70 -4.48 21.44
N GLN A 312 16.09 -5.56 20.75
CA GLN A 312 15.19 -6.39 19.97
C GLN A 312 15.28 -7.86 20.37
N SER A 313 14.14 -8.54 20.42
CA SER A 313 14.04 -9.96 20.77
C SER A 313 13.76 -10.85 19.57
N PHE A 314 14.33 -12.06 19.58
CA PHE A 314 14.19 -13.06 18.54
C PHE A 314 13.99 -14.46 19.13
N GLU A 315 13.20 -15.28 18.43
CA GLU A 315 13.12 -16.70 18.69
C GLU A 315 13.47 -17.47 17.41
N ILE A 316 14.42 -18.40 17.50
CA ILE A 316 14.71 -19.36 16.43
C ILE A 316 14.12 -20.70 16.84
N VAL A 317 13.27 -21.24 15.96
CA VAL A 317 12.58 -22.51 16.14
C VAL A 317 13.02 -23.52 15.09
N PHE A 318 13.29 -24.76 15.47
CA PHE A 318 13.64 -25.87 14.58
C PHE A 318 13.34 -27.20 15.26
N GLY A 319 12.76 -28.15 14.54
CA GLY A 319 12.24 -29.37 15.14
C GLY A 319 11.25 -29.03 16.27
N ASP A 320 11.53 -29.48 17.46
CA ASP A 320 10.78 -29.18 18.70
C ASP A 320 11.55 -28.19 19.61
N GLU A 321 12.66 -27.64 19.15
CA GLU A 321 13.49 -26.69 19.90
C GLU A 321 13.12 -25.24 19.62
N CYS A 322 13.32 -24.38 20.65
CA CYS A 322 13.17 -22.94 20.58
C CYS A 322 14.32 -22.27 21.33
N LYS A 323 15.09 -21.43 20.65
CA LYS A 323 16.18 -20.65 21.27
C LYS A 323 15.85 -19.16 21.20
N LYS A 324 16.10 -18.43 22.30
CA LYS A 324 15.80 -16.99 22.40
C LYS A 324 17.08 -16.17 22.35
N PHE A 325 17.02 -15.05 21.66
CA PHE A 325 18.14 -14.13 21.45
C PHE A 325 17.71 -12.68 21.67
N ILE A 326 18.67 -11.85 22.06
CA ILE A 326 18.49 -10.41 22.25
C ILE A 326 19.60 -9.67 21.50
N ALA A 327 19.22 -8.78 20.58
CA ALA A 327 20.13 -7.79 20.03
C ALA A 327 20.10 -6.55 20.92
N ARG A 328 21.22 -6.23 21.56
CA ARG A 328 21.31 -5.10 22.51
C ARG A 328 21.61 -3.77 21.81
N THR A 329 22.32 -3.82 20.71
CA THR A 329 22.77 -2.65 19.93
C THR A 329 22.46 -2.84 18.45
N PRO A 330 21.16 -3.05 18.07
CA PRO A 330 20.82 -3.28 16.69
C PRO A 330 21.04 -2.02 15.85
N THR A 331 21.38 -2.21 14.58
CA THR A 331 21.58 -1.13 13.61
C THR A 331 20.31 -0.76 12.85
N ALA A 332 19.33 -1.67 12.78
CA ALA A 332 18.01 -1.43 12.18
C ALA A 332 16.98 -1.07 13.25
N GLN A 333 16.07 -0.15 12.94
CA GLN A 333 15.02 0.29 13.87
C GLN A 333 14.04 -0.84 14.25
N LEU A 334 13.87 -1.84 13.39
CA LEU A 334 12.93 -2.96 13.60
C LEU A 334 13.66 -4.30 13.66
N ALA A 335 13.17 -5.20 14.53
CA ALA A 335 13.66 -6.58 14.64
C ALA A 335 13.63 -7.32 13.28
N VAL A 336 12.57 -7.12 12.48
CA VAL A 336 12.50 -7.65 11.12
C VAL A 336 13.64 -7.16 10.22
N GLY A 337 14.13 -5.94 10.44
CA GLY A 337 15.27 -5.36 9.70
C GLY A 337 16.58 -6.05 10.08
N THR A 338 16.84 -6.20 11.36
CA THR A 338 17.99 -6.92 11.88
C THR A 338 18.02 -8.37 11.37
N ALA A 339 16.87 -9.07 11.46
CA ALA A 339 16.70 -10.41 10.93
C ALA A 339 16.96 -10.49 9.40
N GLN A 340 16.39 -9.56 8.64
CA GLN A 340 16.52 -9.56 7.18
C GLN A 340 17.95 -9.25 6.73
N ASN A 341 18.64 -8.33 7.41
CA ASN A 341 20.04 -8.03 7.13
C ASN A 341 20.92 -9.27 7.32
N PHE A 342 20.73 -9.99 8.41
CA PHE A 342 21.43 -11.26 8.63
C PHE A 342 21.12 -12.27 7.51
N ILE A 343 19.86 -12.49 7.20
CA ILE A 343 19.45 -13.46 6.17
C ILE A 343 20.05 -13.10 4.80
N ASP A 344 20.04 -11.83 4.43
CA ASP A 344 20.56 -11.38 3.14
C ASP A 344 22.08 -11.60 3.03
N GLU A 345 22.85 -11.47 4.12
CA GLU A 345 24.27 -11.82 4.14
C GLU A 345 24.48 -13.35 4.18
N TYR A 346 23.69 -14.06 4.97
CA TYR A 346 23.74 -15.51 5.08
C TYR A 346 23.52 -16.21 3.73
N LEU A 347 22.51 -15.76 2.97
CA LEU A 347 22.22 -16.33 1.64
C LEU A 347 23.31 -16.13 0.60
N LYS A 348 24.16 -15.10 0.73
CA LYS A 348 25.32 -14.88 -0.17
C LYS A 348 26.38 -15.96 0.01
N THR A 349 26.55 -16.47 1.20
CA THR A 349 27.57 -17.47 1.55
C THR A 349 27.03 -18.89 1.58
N HIS A 350 25.71 -19.08 1.60
CA HIS A 350 25.03 -20.37 1.67
C HIS A 350 24.05 -20.57 0.50
N PRO A 351 24.56 -20.92 -0.70
CA PRO A 351 23.73 -20.97 -1.93
C PRO A 351 22.66 -22.07 -1.92
N SER A 352 22.72 -23.04 -1.01
CA SER A 352 21.67 -24.05 -0.81
C SER A 352 20.49 -23.53 0.02
N ALA A 353 20.68 -22.43 0.76
CA ALA A 353 19.66 -21.86 1.62
C ALA A 353 18.65 -21.04 0.80
N ALA A 354 17.39 -21.13 1.20
CA ALA A 354 16.29 -20.33 0.64
C ALA A 354 15.41 -19.80 1.77
N VAL A 355 14.95 -18.55 1.65
CA VAL A 355 14.03 -17.93 2.61
C VAL A 355 12.62 -17.89 2.05
N ASP A 356 11.65 -18.23 2.91
CA ASP A 356 10.22 -17.99 2.67
C ASP A 356 9.64 -17.05 3.74
N TYR A 357 8.57 -16.35 3.37
CA TYR A 357 7.92 -15.29 4.16
C TYR A 357 6.55 -15.77 4.60
N ILE A 358 6.38 -15.96 5.89
CA ILE A 358 5.28 -16.75 6.45
C ILE A 358 4.40 -15.90 7.37
N HIS A 359 3.10 -15.97 7.16
CA HIS A 359 2.09 -15.43 8.07
C HIS A 359 1.78 -16.42 9.18
N GLY A 360 1.78 -15.91 10.41
CA GLY A 360 1.37 -16.64 11.60
C GLY A 360 2.47 -17.49 12.24
N VAL A 361 2.54 -17.42 13.57
CA VAL A 361 3.53 -18.10 14.40
C VAL A 361 3.44 -19.62 14.27
N GLU A 362 2.23 -20.17 14.31
CA GLU A 362 2.03 -21.63 14.27
C GLU A 362 2.42 -22.24 12.92
N VAL A 363 2.14 -21.51 11.82
CA VAL A 363 2.55 -21.94 10.48
C VAL A 363 4.07 -21.95 10.37
N THR A 364 4.73 -20.89 10.89
CA THR A 364 6.19 -20.78 10.92
C THR A 364 6.81 -21.93 11.71
N LYS A 365 6.31 -22.22 12.92
CA LYS A 365 6.76 -23.35 13.75
C LYS A 365 6.58 -24.69 13.06
N ASN A 366 5.43 -24.91 12.40
CA ASN A 366 5.17 -26.15 11.69
C ASN A 366 6.10 -26.36 10.48
N LEU A 367 6.42 -25.30 9.75
CA LEU A 367 7.37 -25.37 8.65
C LEU A 367 8.80 -25.60 9.12
N ALA A 368 9.18 -25.04 10.26
CA ALA A 368 10.48 -25.21 10.91
C ALA A 368 10.73 -26.62 11.46
N LYS A 369 9.69 -27.48 11.55
CA LYS A 369 9.84 -28.92 11.88
C LYS A 369 10.36 -29.76 10.74
N LYS A 370 10.38 -29.23 9.51
CA LYS A 370 10.97 -29.93 8.38
C LYS A 370 12.48 -30.08 8.55
N GLU A 371 13.03 -31.15 8.00
CA GLU A 371 14.47 -31.37 8.00
C GLU A 371 15.20 -30.22 7.30
N ASN A 372 16.30 -29.76 7.86
CA ASN A 372 17.11 -28.65 7.33
C ASN A 372 16.33 -27.33 7.21
N ALA A 373 15.44 -27.03 8.15
CA ALA A 373 14.66 -25.80 8.20
C ALA A 373 14.76 -25.14 9.57
N VAL A 374 14.74 -23.80 9.58
CA VAL A 374 14.62 -22.97 10.79
C VAL A 374 13.55 -21.90 10.57
N GLY A 375 12.79 -21.62 11.63
CA GLY A 375 11.86 -20.49 11.68
C GLY A 375 12.45 -19.38 12.54
N LEU A 376 12.38 -18.15 12.06
CA LEU A 376 12.82 -16.96 12.78
C LEU A 376 11.60 -16.10 13.10
N LEU A 377 11.30 -16.00 14.39
CA LEU A 377 10.20 -15.23 14.97
C LEU A 377 10.78 -14.00 15.68
N PHE A 378 10.04 -12.91 15.68
CA PHE A 378 10.40 -11.64 16.32
C PHE A 378 9.12 -10.83 16.61
N ASP A 379 9.25 -9.79 17.42
CA ASP A 379 8.12 -8.91 17.72
C ASP A 379 7.65 -8.17 16.46
N GLY A 380 6.33 -8.07 16.30
CA GLY A 380 5.73 -7.32 15.22
C GLY A 380 6.02 -5.82 15.34
N MET A 381 5.96 -5.13 14.21
CA MET A 381 6.13 -3.67 14.18
C MET A 381 4.92 -2.99 14.84
N GLU A 382 5.15 -2.17 15.84
CA GLU A 382 4.14 -1.25 16.34
C GLU A 382 3.86 -0.14 15.31
N LYS A 383 2.60 0.31 15.21
CA LYS A 383 2.17 1.33 14.24
C LYS A 383 3.01 2.61 14.30
N ASN A 384 3.34 3.08 15.51
CA ASN A 384 4.14 4.29 15.74
C ASN A 384 5.58 4.19 15.20
N MET A 385 6.10 2.97 14.98
CA MET A 385 7.45 2.75 14.46
C MET A 385 7.55 2.88 12.95
N LEU A 386 6.43 2.83 12.20
CA LEU A 386 6.45 2.88 10.74
C LEU A 386 7.15 4.15 10.23
N TYR A 387 6.71 5.31 10.67
CA TYR A 387 7.26 6.60 10.24
C TYR A 387 8.72 6.77 10.68
N LYS A 388 9.01 6.47 11.95
CA LYS A 388 10.37 6.54 12.48
C LYS A 388 11.33 5.68 11.64
N THR A 389 10.93 4.45 11.32
CA THR A 389 11.75 3.54 10.51
C THR A 389 11.96 4.07 9.08
N VAL A 390 10.91 4.56 8.41
CA VAL A 390 11.06 5.14 7.06
C VAL A 390 11.97 6.36 7.07
N ILE A 391 11.93 7.18 8.13
CA ILE A 391 12.77 8.37 8.28
C ILE A 391 14.24 7.98 8.53
N CYS A 392 14.49 7.04 9.47
CA CYS A 392 15.84 6.68 9.91
C CYS A 392 16.53 5.69 8.97
N ASP A 393 15.82 4.63 8.56
CA ASP A 393 16.38 3.54 7.75
C ASP A 393 16.16 3.74 6.25
N GLY A 394 15.35 4.76 5.88
CA GLY A 394 15.03 5.14 4.51
C GLY A 394 13.95 4.29 3.83
N ALA A 395 13.62 3.12 4.36
CA ALA A 395 12.50 2.27 3.98
C ALA A 395 12.36 1.13 5.00
N LEU A 396 11.17 0.55 5.09
CA LEU A 396 10.96 -0.71 5.82
C LEU A 396 11.68 -1.87 5.09
N PRO A 397 12.12 -2.87 5.84
CA PRO A 397 12.56 -4.13 5.25
C PRO A 397 11.44 -4.78 4.42
N ARG A 398 11.83 -5.52 3.38
CA ARG A 398 10.82 -6.22 2.56
C ARG A 398 9.99 -7.18 3.40
N LYS A 399 8.69 -7.22 3.13
CA LYS A 399 7.76 -8.11 3.82
C LYS A 399 7.83 -7.94 5.35
N THR A 400 7.76 -6.71 5.83
CA THR A 400 7.73 -6.39 7.27
C THR A 400 6.41 -6.82 7.89
N PHE A 401 5.30 -6.48 7.25
CA PHE A 401 3.95 -6.81 7.71
C PHE A 401 2.99 -6.98 6.53
N SER A 402 1.82 -7.54 6.80
CA SER A 402 0.65 -7.47 5.93
C SER A 402 -0.40 -6.57 6.56
N MET A 403 -1.03 -5.73 5.74
CA MET A 403 -2.19 -4.92 6.12
C MET A 403 -3.47 -5.61 5.65
N GLY A 404 -4.15 -6.31 6.58
CA GLY A 404 -5.40 -7.01 6.31
C GLY A 404 -5.26 -8.20 5.34
N HIS A 405 -6.35 -8.91 5.15
CA HIS A 405 -6.48 -10.01 4.19
C HIS A 405 -6.67 -9.50 2.75
N ALA A 406 -6.61 -10.39 1.76
CA ALA A 406 -6.74 -10.03 0.35
C ALA A 406 -8.10 -9.37 0.04
N GLU A 407 -9.19 -9.84 0.66
CA GLU A 407 -10.54 -9.31 0.54
C GLU A 407 -10.74 -7.95 1.22
N ASP A 408 -9.85 -7.55 2.15
CA ASP A 408 -9.88 -6.25 2.83
C ASP A 408 -9.02 -5.19 2.12
N LYS A 409 -8.33 -5.57 1.06
CA LYS A 409 -7.61 -4.64 0.21
C LYS A 409 -8.55 -3.66 -0.48
N ARG A 410 -7.98 -2.61 -1.06
CA ARG A 410 -8.78 -1.63 -1.77
C ARG A 410 -9.46 -2.24 -2.99
N TYR A 411 -10.73 -1.90 -3.16
CA TYR A 411 -11.51 -2.18 -4.35
C TYR A 411 -11.45 -0.98 -5.31
N TYR A 412 -11.47 -1.26 -6.59
CA TYR A 412 -11.60 -0.24 -7.62
C TYR A 412 -13.05 0.23 -7.67
N ILE A 413 -13.30 1.47 -7.29
CA ILE A 413 -14.63 2.10 -7.32
C ILE A 413 -14.55 3.37 -8.14
N GLU A 414 -13.67 4.29 -7.77
CA GLU A 414 -13.45 5.57 -8.38
C GLU A 414 -12.43 5.48 -9.53
N CYS A 415 -12.67 6.28 -10.55
CA CYS A 415 -11.75 6.47 -11.67
C CYS A 415 -11.40 7.96 -11.80
N ARG A 416 -10.28 8.24 -12.45
CA ARG A 416 -9.89 9.61 -12.82
C ARG A 416 -9.22 9.63 -14.19
N LYS A 417 -9.53 10.65 -15.01
CA LYS A 417 -8.82 10.88 -16.26
C LYS A 417 -7.38 11.32 -16.00
N ILE A 418 -6.45 10.75 -16.74
CA ILE A 418 -5.02 11.07 -16.68
C ILE A 418 -4.49 11.63 -18.00
N ARG A 419 -5.38 11.75 -18.99
CA ARG A 419 -5.14 12.35 -20.32
C ARG A 419 -6.38 13.10 -20.78
#